data_ec4649f2955d99e463a1ee3e6b48d566
#
_entry.id   ec4649f2955d99e463a1ee3e6b48d566
#
_cell.length_a   1.000
_cell.length_b   1.000
_cell.length_c   1.000
_cell.angle_alpha   90.00
_cell.angle_beta   90.00
_cell.angle_gamma   90.00
#
_symmetry.space_group_name_H-M   'P 1'
#
loop_
_entity.id
_entity.type
_entity.pdbx_description
1 polymer ?
#
loop_
_entity_poly.entity_id
_entity_poly.type
_entity_poly.pdbx_seq_one_letter_code
_entity_poly.pdbx_strand_id
1 'polypeptide(L)'
;MPGSWTFQSYLTPYDSFIFYNAIGKHEDYFYQPLAVAKQVVNGTNYRFAAIAEPLKENLSSHFAIIEMHQPIGGEAYTTNITFV
;
A
#
# COMPACT_ATOMS: atom_id res chain seq x y z
N MET A 1 -8.08 2.62 21.49
CA MET A 1 -6.77 3.29 21.60
C MET A 1 -6.21 3.58 20.22
N PRO A 2 -5.88 4.82 19.91
CA PRO A 2 -5.19 5.13 18.66
C PRO A 2 -3.86 4.38 18.61
N GLY A 3 -3.48 3.94 17.45
CA GLY A 3 -2.20 3.29 17.25
C GLY A 3 -2.22 1.79 17.15
N SER A 4 -3.35 1.15 17.40
CA SER A 4 -3.46 -0.30 17.15
C SER A 4 -3.64 -0.56 15.66
N TRP A 5 -2.97 -1.61 15.17
CA TRP A 5 -3.10 -2.06 13.79
C TRP A 5 -4.17 -3.13 13.69
N THR A 6 -5.02 -3.02 12.67
CA THR A 6 -6.01 -4.04 12.34
C THR A 6 -5.63 -4.64 10.99
N PHE A 7 -5.39 -5.95 10.99
CA PHE A 7 -4.99 -6.66 9.78
C PHE A 7 -6.21 -7.22 9.04
N GLN A 8 -6.22 -7.10 7.71
CA GLN A 8 -7.19 -7.73 6.82
C GLN A 8 -6.44 -8.56 5.78
N SER A 9 -6.81 -9.83 5.65
CA SER A 9 -6.22 -10.71 4.62
C SER A 9 -6.83 -10.50 3.24
N TYR A 10 -7.71 -9.54 3.11
CA TYR A 10 -8.41 -9.19 1.87
C TYR A 10 -8.45 -7.68 1.70
N LEU A 11 -8.83 -7.22 0.53
CA LEU A 11 -9.01 -5.80 0.24
C LEU A 11 -10.47 -5.53 -0.07
N THR A 12 -11.02 -4.50 0.56
CA THR A 12 -12.31 -3.96 0.14
C THR A 12 -12.12 -3.15 -1.14
N PRO A 13 -13.19 -2.84 -1.90
CA PRO A 13 -13.06 -1.93 -3.04
C PRO A 13 -12.48 -0.57 -2.66
N TYR A 14 -12.81 -0.06 -1.48
CA TYR A 14 -12.25 1.19 -1.00
C TYR A 14 -10.74 1.08 -0.73
N ASP A 15 -10.28 -0.03 -0.17
CA ASP A 15 -8.86 -0.27 0.08
C ASP A 15 -8.07 -0.27 -1.23
N SER A 16 -8.61 -0.92 -2.26
CA SER A 16 -8.00 -0.94 -3.59
C SER A 16 -7.97 0.46 -4.21
N PHE A 17 -9.05 1.22 -4.05
CA PHE A 17 -9.12 2.59 -4.52
C PHE A 17 -8.02 3.45 -3.88
N ILE A 18 -7.85 3.37 -2.56
CA ILE A 18 -6.80 4.08 -1.83
C ILE A 18 -5.43 3.69 -2.39
N PHE A 19 -5.18 2.39 -2.55
CA PHE A 19 -3.89 1.89 -3.01
C PHE A 19 -3.55 2.43 -4.40
N TYR A 20 -4.45 2.24 -5.37
CA TYR A 20 -4.16 2.60 -6.76
C TYR A 20 -4.07 4.11 -6.98
N ASN A 21 -4.78 4.90 -6.18
CA ASN A 21 -4.65 6.35 -6.25
C ASN A 21 -3.34 6.85 -5.64
N ALA A 22 -2.86 6.20 -4.58
CA ALA A 22 -1.69 6.67 -3.82
C ALA A 22 -0.38 6.12 -4.34
N ILE A 23 -0.38 4.94 -5.01
CA ILE A 23 0.86 4.29 -5.44
C ILE A 23 1.57 5.07 -6.54
N GLY A 24 0.83 5.75 -7.41
CA GLY A 24 1.40 6.47 -8.53
C GLY A 24 1.95 5.57 -9.61
N LYS A 25 2.70 6.15 -10.53
CA LYS A 25 3.34 5.42 -11.63
C LYS A 25 4.77 5.08 -11.28
N HIS A 26 5.16 3.84 -11.59
CA HIS A 26 6.52 3.36 -11.42
C HIS A 26 6.97 2.73 -12.73
N GLU A 27 8.21 3.00 -13.15
CA GLU A 27 8.73 2.51 -14.43
C GLU A 27 9.20 1.07 -14.37
N ASP A 28 9.65 0.62 -13.20
CA ASP A 28 10.29 -0.67 -13.05
C ASP A 28 9.32 -1.77 -12.62
N TYR A 29 8.29 -1.43 -11.86
CA TYR A 29 7.39 -2.40 -11.25
C TYR A 29 5.94 -1.95 -11.34
N PHE A 30 5.06 -2.94 -11.50
CA PHE A 30 3.64 -2.81 -11.25
C PHE A 30 3.35 -3.45 -9.89
N TYR A 31 2.69 -2.72 -9.00
CA TYR A 31 2.41 -3.20 -7.65
C TYR A 31 0.96 -3.68 -7.56
N GLN A 32 0.80 -4.92 -7.06
CA GLN A 32 -0.50 -5.53 -6.88
C GLN A 32 -0.74 -5.77 -5.39
N PRO A 33 -1.71 -5.09 -4.77
CA PRO A 33 -1.97 -5.26 -3.34
C PRO A 33 -2.69 -6.58 -3.08
N LEU A 34 -2.36 -7.21 -1.95
CA LEU A 34 -2.92 -8.50 -1.55
C LEU A 34 -3.68 -8.42 -0.24
N ALA A 35 -3.17 -7.65 0.70
CA ALA A 35 -3.71 -7.54 2.05
C ALA A 35 -3.33 -6.18 2.62
N VAL A 36 -3.96 -5.79 3.71
CA VAL A 36 -3.72 -4.48 4.30
C VAL A 36 -3.85 -4.51 5.82
N ALA A 37 -2.99 -3.77 6.50
CA ALA A 37 -3.18 -3.43 7.90
C ALA A 37 -3.45 -1.93 8.00
N LYS A 38 -4.34 -1.56 8.91
CA LYS A 38 -4.77 -0.18 9.11
C LYS A 38 -4.54 0.25 10.54
N GLN A 39 -4.12 1.50 10.71
CA GLN A 39 -3.94 2.11 12.01
C GLN A 39 -4.63 3.45 12.02
N VAL A 40 -5.65 3.62 12.85
CA VAL A 40 -6.35 4.90 12.98
C VAL A 40 -5.57 5.78 13.95
N VAL A 41 -5.15 6.91 13.45
CA VAL A 41 -4.39 7.92 14.19
C VAL A 41 -5.06 9.27 13.92
N ASN A 42 -4.31 10.30 13.67
CA ASN A 42 -4.84 11.54 13.09
C ASN A 42 -4.87 11.33 11.56
N GLY A 43 -5.96 10.74 11.07
CA GLY A 43 -6.05 10.14 9.74
C GLY A 43 -5.92 8.63 9.84
N THR A 44 -5.47 7.98 8.78
CA THR A 44 -5.30 6.53 8.73
C THR A 44 -3.97 6.17 8.10
N ASN A 45 -3.21 5.35 8.79
CA ASN A 45 -2.02 4.73 8.22
C ASN A 45 -2.38 3.38 7.63
N TYR A 46 -1.86 3.09 6.45
CA TYR A 46 -2.04 1.83 5.75
C TYR A 46 -0.70 1.15 5.57
N ARG A 47 -0.70 -0.16 5.72
CA ARG A 47 0.45 -0.98 5.40
C ARG A 47 -0.04 -2.11 4.50
N PHE A 48 0.22 -1.98 3.18
CA PHE A 48 -0.21 -2.98 2.20
C PHE A 48 0.87 -4.01 2.00
N ALA A 49 0.48 -5.29 2.03
CA ALA A 49 1.31 -6.36 1.49
C ALA A 49 1.00 -6.45 0.00
N ALA A 50 2.02 -6.43 -0.83
CA ALA A 50 1.86 -6.38 -2.27
C ALA A 50 2.90 -7.24 -2.98
N ILE A 51 2.62 -7.53 -4.25
CA ILE A 51 3.60 -8.12 -5.16
C ILE A 51 4.08 -7.01 -6.08
N ALA A 52 5.40 -6.86 -6.18
CA ALA A 52 6.05 -6.00 -7.16
C ALA A 52 6.35 -6.85 -8.40
N GLU A 53 5.56 -6.65 -9.46
CA GLU A 53 5.75 -7.36 -10.73
C GLU A 53 6.68 -6.55 -11.62
N PRO A 54 7.79 -7.14 -12.10
CA PRO A 54 8.72 -6.38 -12.92
C PRO A 54 8.12 -6.00 -14.28
N LEU A 55 8.41 -4.80 -14.72
CA LEU A 55 8.05 -4.29 -16.04
C LEU A 55 9.23 -4.38 -17.01
N LYS A 56 10.40 -4.83 -16.55
CA LYS A 56 11.62 -4.97 -17.33
C LYS A 56 12.18 -6.38 -17.18
N GLU A 57 12.81 -6.89 -18.26
CA GLU A 57 13.27 -8.27 -18.32
C GLU A 57 14.38 -8.62 -17.33
N ASN A 58 15.19 -7.63 -16.95
CA ASN A 58 16.32 -7.86 -16.05
C ASN A 58 15.97 -7.76 -14.58
N LEU A 59 14.69 -7.61 -14.26
CA LEU A 59 14.22 -7.48 -12.88
C LEU A 59 13.43 -8.71 -12.47
N SER A 60 13.39 -8.97 -11.16
CA SER A 60 12.66 -10.10 -10.57
C SER A 60 11.44 -9.61 -9.81
N SER A 61 10.44 -10.48 -9.67
CA SER A 61 9.30 -10.22 -8.79
C SER A 61 9.73 -10.20 -7.34
N HIS A 62 9.09 -9.37 -6.53
CA HIS A 62 9.34 -9.26 -5.10
C HIS A 62 8.04 -9.12 -4.34
N PHE A 63 8.05 -9.60 -3.09
CA PHE A 63 7.06 -9.10 -2.15
C PHE A 63 7.49 -7.72 -1.68
N ALA A 64 6.51 -6.87 -1.44
CA ALA A 64 6.75 -5.51 -0.99
C ALA A 64 5.79 -5.14 0.12
N ILE A 65 6.26 -4.32 1.04
CA ILE A 65 5.41 -3.66 2.03
C ILE A 65 5.34 -2.19 1.63
N ILE A 66 4.13 -1.72 1.37
CA ILE A 66 3.90 -0.35 0.91
C ILE A 66 3.11 0.38 1.96
N GLU A 67 3.73 1.41 2.52
CA GLU A 67 3.12 2.22 3.56
C GLU A 67 2.55 3.48 2.97
N MET A 68 1.33 3.82 3.39
CA MET A 68 0.59 4.98 2.93
C MET A 68 -0.05 5.68 4.12
N HIS A 69 -0.33 6.96 3.95
CA HIS A 69 -1.06 7.75 4.94
C HIS A 69 -2.17 8.51 4.26
N GLN A 70 -3.36 8.47 4.86
CA GLN A 70 -4.48 9.29 4.43
C GLN A 70 -4.80 10.29 5.53
N PRO A 71 -4.55 11.59 5.32
CA PRO A 71 -4.95 12.60 6.29
C PRO A 71 -6.48 12.72 6.34
N ILE A 72 -7.00 13.23 7.44
CA ILE A 72 -8.43 13.51 7.58
C ILE A 72 -8.83 14.53 6.51
N GLY A 73 -9.81 14.17 5.69
CA GLY A 73 -10.32 15.03 4.62
C GLY A 73 -9.38 15.22 3.45
N GLY A 74 -8.32 14.41 3.37
CA GLY A 74 -7.34 14.51 2.30
C GLY A 74 -7.17 13.23 1.52
N GLU A 75 -6.32 13.28 0.49
CA GLU A 75 -5.99 12.12 -0.33
C GLU A 75 -4.83 11.34 0.29
N ALA A 76 -4.86 10.02 0.13
CA ALA A 76 -3.78 9.16 0.57
C ALA A 76 -2.53 9.35 -0.30
N TYR A 77 -1.37 9.14 0.30
CA TYR A 77 -0.10 9.16 -0.40
C TYR A 77 0.84 8.09 0.15
N THR A 78 1.76 7.65 -0.68
CA THR A 78 2.75 6.64 -0.30
C THR A 78 3.85 7.28 0.55
N THR A 79 4.13 6.66 1.69
CA THR A 79 5.18 7.12 2.59
C THR A 79 6.45 6.28 2.50
N ASN A 80 6.32 4.99 2.17
CA ASN A 80 7.48 4.11 2.06
C ASN A 80 7.16 2.87 1.26
N ILE A 81 8.15 2.36 0.53
CA ILE A 81 8.07 1.08 -0.18
C ILE A 81 9.30 0.27 0.22
N THR A 82 9.09 -0.92 0.78
CA THR A 82 10.17 -1.82 1.18
C THR A 82 10.00 -3.15 0.47
N PHE A 83 11.03 -3.60 -0.24
CA PHE A 83 11.06 -4.94 -0.81
C PHE A 83 11.49 -5.94 0.26
N VAL A 84 10.80 -7.06 0.28
CA VAL A 84 11.06 -8.14 1.24
C VAL A 84 11.94 -9.20 0.61
#